data_065cf2565fd47d9f4b279502ad27e0d9
#
_entry.id   065cf2565fd47d9f4b279502ad27e0d9
#
_cell.length_a   1.000
_cell.length_b   1.000
_cell.length_c   1.000
_cell.angle_alpha   90.00
_cell.angle_beta   90.00
_cell.angle_gamma   90.00
#
_symmetry.space_group_name_H-M   'P 1'
#
loop_
_entity.id
_entity.type
_entity.pdbx_description
1 polymer ?
#
loop_
_entity_poly.entity_id
_entity_poly.type
_entity_poly.pdbx_seq_one_letter_code
_entity_poly.pdbx_strand_id
1 'polypeptide(L)'
;HRVFEAESVMNIIQSIGVRFGVEGESDFEANTDKLRYDKIIIMTDADVDGSHIDTLIMTLFYRYMPRVIEEGHLYIATPPLYKCTYKKVSEYCYTEQQRLQFLNKYAGGDEENKAVHTQRYKGLGEMNPEQLWETTMDPKTRLLKQVTIENASTADEMFSMLMGDDVEPRREFIEQNATYANIDA
;
A
#
# COMPACT_ATOMS: atom_id res chain seq x y z
N HIS A 1 15.51 -9.37 -17.64
CA HIS A 1 16.91 -9.19 -17.22
C HIS A 1 17.14 -7.81 -16.57
N ARG A 2 16.69 -6.70 -17.15
CA ARG A 2 16.93 -5.34 -16.61
C ARG A 2 16.40 -5.09 -15.19
N VAL A 3 15.35 -5.77 -14.79
CA VAL A 3 14.76 -5.61 -13.45
C VAL A 3 15.76 -6.02 -12.36
N PHE A 4 16.52 -7.09 -12.60
CA PHE A 4 17.55 -7.59 -11.68
C PHE A 4 18.87 -6.78 -11.74
N GLU A 5 19.02 -5.86 -12.68
CA GLU A 5 20.14 -4.90 -12.71
C GLU A 5 19.89 -3.71 -11.76
N ALA A 6 18.64 -3.49 -11.35
CA ALA A 6 18.30 -2.43 -10.42
C ALA A 6 18.72 -2.81 -8.99
N GLU A 7 19.61 -2.00 -8.40
CA GLU A 7 20.15 -2.22 -7.07
C GLU A 7 19.04 -2.32 -6.00
N SER A 8 18.00 -1.50 -6.09
CA SER A 8 16.86 -1.53 -5.18
C SER A 8 16.11 -2.87 -5.21
N VAL A 9 15.91 -3.45 -6.40
CA VAL A 9 15.25 -4.74 -6.56
C VAL A 9 16.13 -5.86 -5.99
N MET A 10 17.43 -5.84 -6.27
CA MET A 10 18.37 -6.82 -5.72
C MET A 10 18.45 -6.73 -4.21
N ASN A 11 18.41 -5.53 -3.64
CA ASN A 11 18.38 -5.32 -2.19
C ASN A 11 17.11 -5.89 -1.55
N ILE A 12 15.95 -5.74 -2.18
CA ILE A 12 14.70 -6.36 -1.73
C ILE A 12 14.87 -7.89 -1.71
N ILE A 13 15.25 -8.50 -2.84
CA ILE A 13 15.39 -9.94 -2.99
C ILE A 13 16.36 -10.51 -1.94
N GLN A 14 17.54 -9.90 -1.80
CA GLN A 14 18.54 -10.33 -0.84
C GLN A 14 18.07 -10.17 0.62
N SER A 15 17.38 -9.09 0.93
CA SER A 15 16.88 -8.81 2.28
C SER A 15 15.83 -9.81 2.71
N ILE A 16 14.88 -10.15 1.85
CA ILE A 16 13.81 -11.11 2.15
C ILE A 16 14.26 -12.57 2.09
N GLY A 17 15.38 -12.84 1.40
CA GLY A 17 15.99 -14.18 1.35
C GLY A 17 15.44 -15.08 0.25
N VAL A 18 14.74 -14.53 -0.75
CA VAL A 18 14.32 -15.27 -1.96
C VAL A 18 15.55 -15.63 -2.79
N ARG A 19 15.54 -16.81 -3.39
CA ARG A 19 16.59 -17.32 -4.28
C ARG A 19 16.00 -17.66 -5.63
N PHE A 20 16.81 -17.53 -6.66
CA PHE A 20 16.51 -17.92 -8.03
C PHE A 20 17.54 -18.95 -8.52
N GLY A 21 17.16 -19.80 -9.48
CA GLY A 21 18.08 -20.76 -10.08
C GLY A 21 18.49 -21.90 -9.13
N VAL A 22 17.55 -22.39 -8.30
CA VAL A 22 17.80 -23.58 -7.46
C VAL A 22 17.76 -24.84 -8.34
N GLU A 23 18.70 -25.77 -8.09
CA GLU A 23 18.84 -26.99 -8.87
C GLU A 23 17.54 -27.80 -8.88
N GLY A 24 16.99 -28.06 -10.08
CA GLY A 24 15.73 -28.79 -10.29
C GLY A 24 14.50 -27.90 -10.49
N GLU A 25 14.61 -26.59 -10.36
CA GLU A 25 13.56 -25.61 -10.65
C GLU A 25 13.94 -24.78 -11.89
N SER A 26 12.97 -24.09 -12.50
CA SER A 26 13.30 -23.17 -13.58
C SER A 26 14.18 -22.03 -13.05
N ASP A 27 15.17 -21.59 -13.82
CA ASP A 27 16.10 -20.52 -13.43
C ASP A 27 15.42 -19.20 -13.03
N PHE A 28 14.13 -19.07 -13.32
CA PHE A 28 13.31 -17.89 -13.07
C PHE A 28 12.29 -18.10 -11.95
N GLU A 29 12.19 -19.29 -11.37
CA GLU A 29 11.26 -19.54 -10.28
C GLU A 29 11.86 -19.12 -8.93
N ALA A 30 11.10 -18.31 -8.19
CA ALA A 30 11.53 -17.83 -6.88
C ALA A 30 11.35 -18.91 -5.82
N ASN A 31 12.44 -19.31 -5.18
CA ASN A 31 12.43 -20.25 -4.07
C ASN A 31 12.27 -19.50 -2.73
N THR A 32 11.27 -19.88 -1.96
CA THR A 32 10.87 -19.27 -0.69
C THR A 32 11.38 -20.01 0.55
N ASP A 33 12.05 -21.18 0.40
CA ASP A 33 12.53 -22.04 1.51
C ASP A 33 13.48 -21.33 2.49
N LYS A 34 14.10 -20.24 2.05
CA LYS A 34 15.03 -19.43 2.85
C LYS A 34 14.51 -18.03 3.17
N LEU A 35 13.18 -17.82 3.05
CA LEU A 35 12.58 -16.58 3.52
C LEU A 35 12.99 -16.28 4.96
N ARG A 36 13.40 -15.04 5.18
CA ARG A 36 13.88 -14.58 6.50
C ARG A 36 12.76 -14.00 7.35
N TYR A 37 11.64 -13.64 6.73
CA TYR A 37 10.54 -12.92 7.37
C TYR A 37 9.21 -13.59 7.05
N ASP A 38 8.38 -13.74 8.05
CA ASP A 38 7.01 -14.25 7.94
C ASP A 38 6.09 -13.23 7.24
N LYS A 39 6.35 -11.94 7.41
CA LYS A 39 5.59 -10.85 6.80
C LYS A 39 6.51 -9.84 6.12
N ILE A 40 6.24 -9.59 4.86
CA ILE A 40 6.85 -8.54 4.06
C ILE A 40 5.76 -7.47 3.89
N ILE A 41 6.03 -6.26 4.39
CA ILE A 41 5.01 -5.22 4.49
C ILE A 41 5.43 -4.03 3.64
N ILE A 42 4.63 -3.73 2.62
CA ILE A 42 4.78 -2.52 1.80
C ILE A 42 4.21 -1.36 2.61
N MET A 43 5.01 -0.30 2.76
CA MET A 43 4.61 0.92 3.47
C MET A 43 4.89 2.12 2.59
N THR A 44 3.84 2.76 2.11
CA THR A 44 3.89 3.94 1.24
C THR A 44 3.02 5.06 1.82
N ASP A 45 3.19 6.26 1.31
CA ASP A 45 2.32 7.38 1.65
C ASP A 45 0.91 7.18 1.11
N ALA A 46 -0.09 7.75 1.78
CA ALA A 46 -1.50 7.64 1.38
C ALA A 46 -1.85 8.67 0.29
N ASP A 47 -1.07 8.72 -0.76
CA ASP A 47 -1.25 9.58 -1.93
C ASP A 47 -1.18 8.80 -3.25
N VAL A 48 -1.29 9.51 -4.37
CA VAL A 48 -1.25 8.87 -5.71
C VAL A 48 0.12 8.27 -6.03
N ASP A 49 1.20 8.88 -5.57
CA ASP A 49 2.56 8.38 -5.81
C ASP A 49 2.80 7.10 -4.99
N GLY A 50 2.34 7.07 -3.73
CA GLY A 50 2.39 5.87 -2.89
C GLY A 50 1.59 4.71 -3.49
N SER A 51 0.38 4.98 -4.00
CA SER A 51 -0.43 3.96 -4.68
C SER A 51 0.24 3.42 -5.94
N HIS A 52 0.95 4.26 -6.69
CA HIS A 52 1.74 3.85 -7.85
C HIS A 52 2.91 2.94 -7.42
N ILE A 53 3.62 3.29 -6.35
CA ILE A 53 4.71 2.47 -5.79
C ILE A 53 4.18 1.11 -5.32
N ASP A 54 3.04 1.07 -4.63
CA ASP A 54 2.38 -0.18 -4.21
C ASP A 54 2.10 -1.09 -5.41
N THR A 55 1.52 -0.52 -6.46
CA THR A 55 1.21 -1.25 -7.70
C THR A 55 2.47 -1.81 -8.35
N LEU A 56 3.54 -1.00 -8.42
CA LEU A 56 4.83 -1.40 -8.98
C LEU A 56 5.46 -2.55 -8.19
N ILE A 57 5.45 -2.47 -6.86
CA ILE A 57 6.00 -3.52 -5.99
C ILE A 57 5.14 -4.79 -6.08
N MET A 58 3.81 -4.69 -6.06
CA MET A 58 2.93 -5.85 -6.24
C MET A 58 3.18 -6.54 -7.58
N THR A 59 3.35 -5.77 -8.67
CA THR A 59 3.70 -6.30 -10.00
C THR A 59 5.06 -7.01 -9.98
N LEU A 60 6.06 -6.46 -9.28
CA LEU A 60 7.37 -7.11 -9.12
C LEU A 60 7.22 -8.49 -8.45
N PHE A 61 6.49 -8.56 -7.33
CA PHE A 61 6.26 -9.83 -6.64
C PHE A 61 5.45 -10.81 -7.49
N TYR A 62 4.42 -10.34 -8.16
CA TYR A 62 3.57 -11.17 -9.01
C TYR A 62 4.35 -11.81 -10.15
N ARG A 63 5.17 -11.02 -10.84
CA ARG A 63 5.92 -11.50 -12.03
C ARG A 63 7.12 -12.38 -11.69
N TYR A 64 7.79 -12.09 -10.57
CA TYR A 64 9.08 -12.71 -10.27
C TYR A 64 9.11 -13.53 -8.99
N MET A 65 8.16 -13.32 -8.09
CA MET A 65 8.12 -13.96 -6.77
C MET A 65 6.69 -14.35 -6.36
N PRO A 66 5.88 -14.98 -7.26
CA PRO A 66 4.47 -15.26 -6.99
C PRO A 66 4.27 -16.12 -5.74
N ARG A 67 5.17 -17.06 -5.45
CA ARG A 67 5.11 -17.90 -4.25
C ARG A 67 5.08 -17.10 -2.94
N VAL A 68 5.75 -15.94 -2.87
CA VAL A 68 5.69 -15.05 -1.71
C VAL A 68 4.26 -14.56 -1.44
N ILE A 69 3.49 -14.33 -2.51
CA ILE A 69 2.08 -13.94 -2.42
C ILE A 69 1.20 -15.16 -2.09
N GLU A 70 1.38 -16.27 -2.81
CA GLU A 70 0.61 -17.51 -2.64
C GLU A 70 0.74 -18.10 -1.24
N GLU A 71 1.94 -18.04 -0.67
CA GLU A 71 2.23 -18.48 0.70
C GLU A 71 1.78 -17.47 1.77
N GLY A 72 1.24 -16.29 1.35
CA GLY A 72 0.61 -15.33 2.24
C GLY A 72 1.57 -14.41 2.99
N HIS A 73 2.76 -14.18 2.47
CA HIS A 73 3.80 -13.38 3.12
C HIS A 73 3.76 -11.89 2.77
N LEU A 74 3.05 -11.47 1.69
CA LEU A 74 3.04 -10.07 1.25
C LEU A 74 1.82 -9.32 1.79
N TYR A 75 2.07 -8.14 2.36
CA TYR A 75 1.08 -7.26 2.96
C TYR A 75 1.30 -5.80 2.56
N ILE A 76 0.22 -5.01 2.61
CA ILE A 76 0.25 -3.55 2.53
C ILE A 76 -0.17 -2.99 3.88
N ALA A 77 0.61 -2.07 4.43
CA ALA A 77 0.24 -1.33 5.64
C ALA A 77 -0.89 -0.34 5.34
N THR A 78 -1.82 -0.20 6.28
CA THR A 78 -2.93 0.73 6.18
C THR A 78 -2.80 1.74 7.34
N PRO A 79 -2.06 2.85 7.14
CA PRO A 79 -2.01 3.92 8.14
C PRO A 79 -3.34 4.66 8.22
N PRO A 80 -3.63 5.36 9.35
CA PRO A 80 -4.83 6.18 9.46
C PRO A 80 -4.75 7.41 8.54
N LEU A 81 -5.89 7.83 8.02
CA LEU A 81 -6.02 9.05 7.22
C LEU A 81 -6.17 10.30 8.08
N TYR A 82 -6.74 10.15 9.30
CA TYR A 82 -7.03 11.26 10.19
C TYR A 82 -6.71 10.92 11.65
N LYS A 83 -6.36 11.97 12.42
CA LYS A 83 -6.43 11.97 13.86
C LYS A 83 -7.46 13.01 14.30
N CYS A 84 -8.53 12.56 14.93
CA CYS A 84 -9.61 13.42 15.45
C CYS A 84 -9.45 13.58 16.96
N THR A 85 -9.52 14.82 17.45
CA THR A 85 -9.35 15.13 18.87
C THR A 85 -10.48 16.03 19.34
N TYR A 86 -11.13 15.63 20.44
CA TYR A 86 -12.12 16.44 21.15
C TYR A 86 -11.76 16.48 22.65
N LYS A 87 -11.39 17.65 23.16
CA LYS A 87 -10.92 17.81 24.55
C LYS A 87 -9.75 16.84 24.85
N LYS A 88 -9.99 15.83 25.69
CA LYS A 88 -8.99 14.82 26.10
C LYS A 88 -9.12 13.49 25.34
N VAL A 89 -10.06 13.39 24.40
CA VAL A 89 -10.30 12.18 23.63
C VAL A 89 -9.65 12.35 22.26
N SER A 90 -8.81 11.38 21.85
CA SER A 90 -8.23 11.32 20.51
C SER A 90 -8.46 9.94 19.93
N GLU A 91 -8.88 9.88 18.67
CA GLU A 91 -9.07 8.63 17.92
C GLU A 91 -8.41 8.76 16.54
N TYR A 92 -7.81 7.66 16.08
CA TYR A 92 -7.32 7.54 14.71
C TYR A 92 -8.46 7.03 13.83
N CYS A 93 -8.67 7.70 12.69
CA CYS A 93 -9.69 7.33 11.71
C CYS A 93 -9.02 6.89 10.42
N TYR A 94 -9.32 5.69 9.99
CA TYR A 94 -8.76 5.06 8.79
C TYR A 94 -9.61 5.30 7.55
N THR A 95 -10.84 5.78 7.74
CA THR A 95 -11.78 6.11 6.66
C THR A 95 -12.47 7.43 6.94
N GLU A 96 -12.95 8.07 5.88
CA GLU A 96 -13.80 9.26 6.00
C GLU A 96 -15.06 8.98 6.83
N GLN A 97 -15.64 7.80 6.68
CA GLN A 97 -16.81 7.41 7.46
C GLN A 97 -16.53 7.39 8.97
N GLN A 98 -15.38 6.89 9.40
CA GLN A 98 -14.97 6.92 10.81
C GLN A 98 -14.78 8.37 11.31
N ARG A 99 -14.20 9.23 10.48
CA ARG A 99 -14.08 10.68 10.79
C ARG A 99 -15.45 11.31 11.01
N LEU A 100 -16.40 11.08 10.11
CA LEU A 100 -17.77 11.58 10.23
C LEU A 100 -18.49 11.02 11.46
N GLN A 101 -18.27 9.75 11.80
CA GLN A 101 -18.83 9.17 13.04
C GLN A 101 -18.28 9.87 14.28
N PHE A 102 -16.98 10.19 14.32
CA PHE A 102 -16.39 10.94 15.41
C PHE A 102 -17.00 12.35 15.52
N LEU A 103 -17.13 13.06 14.39
CA LEU A 103 -17.77 14.37 14.33
C LEU A 103 -19.22 14.34 14.80
N ASN A 104 -20.00 13.35 14.37
CA ASN A 104 -21.39 13.19 14.82
C ASN A 104 -21.46 12.97 16.34
N LYS A 105 -20.56 12.18 16.89
CA LYS A 105 -20.53 11.85 18.32
C LYS A 105 -20.18 13.06 19.22
N TYR A 106 -19.26 13.90 18.79
CA TYR A 106 -18.69 14.96 19.64
C TYR A 106 -19.03 16.38 19.19
N ALA A 107 -19.42 16.59 17.94
CA ALA A 107 -19.72 17.89 17.35
C ALA A 107 -21.13 17.98 16.75
N GLY A 108 -21.97 16.94 16.89
CA GLY A 108 -23.30 16.92 16.28
C GLY A 108 -23.29 16.91 14.75
N GLY A 109 -22.18 16.47 14.14
CA GLY A 109 -22.00 16.44 12.67
C GLY A 109 -21.54 17.76 12.05
N ASP A 110 -21.30 18.79 12.87
CA ASP A 110 -20.80 20.07 12.39
C ASP A 110 -19.29 19.99 12.15
N GLU A 111 -18.89 20.01 10.87
CA GLU A 111 -17.47 19.94 10.44
C GLU A 111 -16.68 21.22 10.78
N GLU A 112 -17.37 22.36 10.93
CA GLU A 112 -16.75 23.65 11.27
C GLU A 112 -16.61 23.85 12.79
N ASN A 113 -17.06 22.88 13.58
CA ASN A 113 -17.01 22.96 15.03
C ASN A 113 -15.57 22.97 15.54
N LYS A 114 -15.13 24.14 15.99
CA LYS A 114 -13.77 24.40 16.51
C LYS A 114 -13.39 23.57 17.75
N ALA A 115 -14.36 22.92 18.40
CA ALA A 115 -14.10 22.06 19.54
C ALA A 115 -13.51 20.69 19.14
N VAL A 116 -13.69 20.28 17.88
CA VAL A 116 -13.06 19.08 17.31
C VAL A 116 -11.91 19.50 16.39
N HIS A 117 -10.72 19.03 16.71
CA HIS A 117 -9.55 19.21 15.87
C HIS A 117 -9.34 17.96 15.04
N THR A 118 -9.35 18.09 13.71
CA THR A 118 -9.05 17.01 12.77
C THR A 118 -7.72 17.30 12.08
N GLN A 119 -6.74 16.43 12.31
CA GLN A 119 -5.49 16.40 11.57
C GLN A 119 -5.59 15.34 10.47
N ARG A 120 -5.39 15.73 9.22
CA ARG A 120 -5.28 14.81 8.08
C ARG A 120 -3.82 14.45 7.86
N TYR A 121 -3.54 13.16 7.70
CA TYR A 121 -2.22 12.67 7.29
C TYR A 121 -2.20 12.45 5.78
N LYS A 122 -1.25 13.08 5.10
CA LYS A 122 -1.00 12.89 3.66
C LYS A 122 0.11 11.89 3.40
N GLY A 123 1.01 11.70 4.38
CA GLY A 123 2.10 10.76 4.30
C GLY A 123 2.61 10.33 5.67
N LEU A 124 3.36 9.24 5.69
CA LEU A 124 3.96 8.66 6.90
C LEU A 124 4.95 9.63 7.58
N GLY A 125 5.60 10.50 6.81
CA GLY A 125 6.52 11.52 7.30
C GLY A 125 5.87 12.63 8.15
N GLU A 126 4.54 12.74 8.15
CA GLU A 126 3.80 13.68 9.00
C GLU A 126 3.53 13.13 10.41
N MET A 127 3.82 11.85 10.63
CA MET A 127 3.68 11.18 11.92
C MET A 127 4.98 11.26 12.70
N ASN A 128 4.88 11.57 14.00
CA ASN A 128 6.03 11.38 14.89
C ASN A 128 6.26 9.88 15.15
N PRO A 129 7.42 9.47 15.72
CA PRO A 129 7.75 8.07 15.92
C PRO A 129 6.72 7.29 16.74
N GLU A 130 6.13 7.90 17.78
CA GLU A 130 5.11 7.27 18.61
C GLU A 130 3.82 7.02 17.83
N GLN A 131 3.38 8.00 17.04
CA GLN A 131 2.19 7.89 16.19
C GLN A 131 2.38 6.80 15.13
N LEU A 132 3.55 6.78 14.48
CA LEU A 132 3.86 5.75 13.48
C LEU A 132 3.89 4.36 14.11
N TRP A 133 4.47 4.23 15.30
CA TRP A 133 4.47 2.97 16.04
C TRP A 133 3.05 2.51 16.35
N GLU A 134 2.26 3.34 17.05
CA GLU A 134 0.90 3.00 17.51
C GLU A 134 -0.06 2.62 16.38
N THR A 135 0.09 3.23 15.20
CA THR A 135 -0.87 3.06 14.11
C THR A 135 -0.46 2.06 13.05
N THR A 136 0.87 1.91 12.81
CA THR A 136 1.35 1.24 11.61
C THR A 136 2.39 0.14 11.91
N MET A 137 3.18 0.29 12.97
CA MET A 137 4.30 -0.62 13.25
C MET A 137 3.97 -1.66 14.32
N ASP A 138 3.22 -1.31 15.37
CA ASP A 138 2.91 -2.23 16.47
C ASP A 138 2.05 -3.40 15.96
N PRO A 139 2.52 -4.67 16.09
CA PRO A 139 1.77 -5.85 15.67
C PRO A 139 0.38 -6.00 16.31
N LYS A 140 0.13 -5.34 17.45
CA LYS A 140 -1.14 -5.43 18.18
C LYS A 140 -2.21 -4.48 17.64
N THR A 141 -1.80 -3.37 17.05
CA THR A 141 -2.71 -2.27 16.67
C THR A 141 -2.71 -1.97 15.19
N ARG A 142 -1.64 -2.32 14.47
CA ARG A 142 -1.52 -2.05 13.03
C ARG A 142 -2.57 -2.78 12.22
N LEU A 143 -3.02 -2.13 11.15
CA LEU A 143 -3.88 -2.72 10.15
C LEU A 143 -3.04 -3.10 8.93
N LEU A 144 -3.13 -4.36 8.52
CA LEU A 144 -2.47 -4.89 7.35
C LEU A 144 -3.51 -5.48 6.39
N LYS A 145 -3.35 -5.19 5.11
CA LYS A 145 -4.10 -5.82 4.03
C LYS A 145 -3.20 -6.86 3.37
N GLN A 146 -3.58 -8.13 3.45
CA GLN A 146 -2.86 -9.20 2.76
C GLN A 146 -3.05 -9.05 1.25
N VAL A 147 -1.95 -9.14 0.50
CA VAL A 147 -1.99 -9.18 -0.96
C VAL A 147 -2.30 -10.60 -1.41
N THR A 148 -3.28 -10.76 -2.29
CA THR A 148 -3.64 -12.02 -2.91
C THR A 148 -3.15 -12.06 -4.35
N ILE A 149 -3.07 -13.26 -4.94
CA ILE A 149 -2.73 -13.40 -6.36
C ILE A 149 -3.69 -12.61 -7.25
N GLU A 150 -4.98 -12.60 -6.92
CA GLU A 150 -6.00 -11.84 -7.65
C GLU A 150 -5.73 -10.33 -7.59
N ASN A 151 -5.40 -9.78 -6.43
CA ASN A 151 -5.04 -8.36 -6.30
C ASN A 151 -3.77 -8.02 -7.08
N ALA A 152 -2.77 -8.90 -7.03
CA ALA A 152 -1.51 -8.71 -7.72
C ALA A 152 -1.64 -8.84 -9.23
N SER A 153 -2.48 -9.77 -9.73
CA SER A 153 -2.83 -9.89 -11.15
C SER A 153 -3.50 -8.62 -11.66
N THR A 154 -4.49 -8.10 -10.93
CA THR A 154 -5.16 -6.84 -11.26
C THR A 154 -4.16 -5.67 -11.31
N ALA A 155 -3.23 -5.61 -10.36
CA ALA A 155 -2.18 -4.59 -10.34
C ALA A 155 -1.25 -4.70 -11.57
N ASP A 156 -0.89 -5.94 -11.97
CA ASP A 156 -0.07 -6.20 -13.16
C ASP A 156 -0.77 -5.78 -14.46
N GLU A 157 -2.06 -6.09 -14.58
CA GLU A 157 -2.88 -5.67 -15.73
C GLU A 157 -2.97 -4.14 -15.82
N MET A 158 -3.25 -3.48 -14.69
CA MET A 158 -3.30 -2.02 -14.62
C MET A 158 -1.96 -1.38 -14.93
N PHE A 159 -0.88 -1.91 -14.38
CA PHE A 159 0.48 -1.44 -14.66
C PHE A 159 0.81 -1.58 -16.15
N SER A 160 0.53 -2.73 -16.74
CA SER A 160 0.79 -3.00 -18.16
C SER A 160 -0.03 -2.09 -19.08
N MET A 161 -1.29 -1.81 -18.73
CA MET A 161 -2.17 -0.92 -19.49
C MET A 161 -1.73 0.54 -19.39
N LEU A 162 -1.43 1.03 -18.17
CA LEU A 162 -1.12 2.44 -17.95
C LEU A 162 0.32 2.81 -18.30
N MET A 163 1.28 1.88 -18.14
CA MET A 163 2.71 2.11 -18.31
C MET A 163 3.32 1.36 -19.49
N GLY A 164 2.53 0.55 -20.19
CA GLY A 164 2.97 -0.16 -21.39
C GLY A 164 3.19 0.75 -22.60
N ASP A 165 3.76 0.21 -23.66
CA ASP A 165 4.07 0.96 -24.90
C ASP A 165 2.80 1.29 -25.72
N ASP A 166 1.72 0.54 -25.53
CA ASP A 166 0.46 0.73 -26.25
C ASP A 166 -0.31 1.93 -25.70
N VAL A 167 -0.55 2.92 -26.56
CA VAL A 167 -1.21 4.17 -26.19
C VAL A 167 -2.73 4.01 -26.15
N GLU A 168 -3.33 3.24 -27.06
CA GLU A 168 -4.79 3.15 -27.23
C GLU A 168 -5.51 2.58 -26.01
N PRO A 169 -5.09 1.45 -25.40
CA PRO A 169 -5.74 0.93 -24.19
C PRO A 169 -5.71 1.92 -23.03
N ARG A 170 -4.59 2.64 -22.86
CA ARG A 170 -4.45 3.68 -21.84
C ARG A 170 -5.39 4.84 -22.06
N ARG A 171 -5.52 5.31 -23.30
CA ARG A 171 -6.41 6.39 -23.68
C ARG A 171 -7.88 6.01 -23.43
N GLU A 172 -8.29 4.83 -23.87
CA GLU A 172 -9.64 4.31 -23.64
C GLU A 172 -9.95 4.22 -22.14
N PHE A 173 -9.02 3.70 -21.34
CA PHE A 173 -9.19 3.61 -19.89
C PHE A 173 -9.37 5.00 -19.25
N ILE A 174 -8.56 5.99 -19.62
CA ILE A 174 -8.65 7.36 -19.10
C ILE A 174 -9.98 7.98 -19.50
N GLU A 175 -10.43 7.85 -20.75
CA GLU A 175 -11.70 8.37 -21.23
C GLU A 175 -12.91 7.75 -20.50
N GLN A 176 -12.88 6.43 -20.27
CA GLN A 176 -13.95 5.71 -19.57
C GLN A 176 -14.03 6.06 -18.07
N ASN A 177 -12.91 6.38 -17.46
CA ASN A 177 -12.81 6.64 -16.03
C ASN A 177 -12.67 8.13 -15.66
N ALA A 178 -12.71 9.04 -16.64
CA ALA A 178 -12.52 10.47 -16.43
C ALA A 178 -13.51 11.08 -15.42
N THR A 179 -14.74 10.55 -15.34
CA THR A 179 -15.77 11.02 -14.40
C THR A 179 -15.51 10.63 -12.95
N TYR A 180 -14.63 9.65 -12.71
CA TYR A 180 -14.26 9.19 -11.37
C TYR A 180 -12.94 9.80 -10.88
N ALA A 181 -12.26 10.55 -11.75
CA ALA A 181 -11.00 11.20 -11.39
C ALA A 181 -11.26 12.35 -10.41
N ASN A 182 -10.70 12.25 -9.20
CA ASN A 182 -10.56 13.40 -8.32
C ASN A 182 -9.40 14.25 -8.84
N ILE A 183 -9.74 15.28 -9.63
CA ILE A 183 -8.75 16.26 -10.07
C ILE A 183 -8.67 17.30 -8.96
N ASP A 184 -7.55 17.33 -8.25
CA ASP A 184 -7.18 18.45 -7.39
C ASP A 184 -6.87 19.64 -8.33
N ALA A 185 -7.87 20.50 -8.54
CA ALA A 185 -7.76 21.73 -9.33
C ALA A 185 -7.41 22.91 -8.42
#